data_9583af7736211d20fe286f2a89f8284f
#
_entry.id   9583af7736211d20fe286f2a89f8284f
#
_cell.length_a   1.000
_cell.length_b   1.000
_cell.length_c   1.000
_cell.angle_alpha   90.00
_cell.angle_beta   90.00
_cell.angle_gamma   90.00
#
_symmetry.space_group_name_H-M   'P 1'
#
loop_
_entity.id
_entity.type
_entity.pdbx_description
1 polymer ?
#
loop_
_entity_poly.entity_id
_entity_poly.type
_entity_poly.pdbx_seq_one_letter_code
_entity_poly.pdbx_strand_id
1 'polypeptide(L)'
;MALTIGQEKCVNTLDKPLAVSAGAGSGKTFTLTRRIVHALESGYLTDIDQVLAITFTSKAAGEIKSRVKGALRAGGLTEQALKTDEAWISTIHGMCSRILRAHALELGIDPAFKVAAEAVVKTRLDASLEEVLGGREEAFRWSVRKKRWMCC
;
A
#
# COMPACT_ATOMS: atom_id res chain seq x y z
N MET A 1 -26.39 -6.78 0.67
CA MET A 1 -26.02 -7.13 2.06
C MET A 1 -26.12 -5.87 2.90
N ALA A 2 -26.91 -5.84 3.95
CA ALA A 2 -27.04 -4.68 4.81
C ALA A 2 -25.75 -4.48 5.64
N LEU A 3 -25.37 -3.22 5.86
CA LEU A 3 -24.25 -2.85 6.73
C LEU A 3 -24.66 -3.02 8.20
N THR A 4 -23.76 -3.42 9.06
CA THR A 4 -23.95 -3.31 10.50
C THR A 4 -23.83 -1.85 10.94
N ILE A 5 -24.37 -1.48 12.10
CA ILE A 5 -24.28 -0.11 12.65
C ILE A 5 -22.83 0.40 12.69
N GLY A 6 -21.86 -0.45 13.09
CA GLY A 6 -20.46 -0.10 13.11
C GLY A 6 -19.87 0.14 11.72
N GLN A 7 -20.24 -0.69 10.74
CA GLN A 7 -19.82 -0.55 9.36
C GLN A 7 -20.43 0.71 8.72
N GLU A 8 -21.69 0.99 8.97
CA GLU A 8 -22.37 2.18 8.48
C GLU A 8 -21.72 3.45 9.03
N LYS A 9 -21.39 3.48 10.32
CA LYS A 9 -20.61 4.58 10.91
C LYS A 9 -19.25 4.75 10.23
N CYS A 10 -18.54 3.65 9.92
CA CYS A 10 -17.27 3.71 9.19
C CYS A 10 -17.43 4.26 7.79
N VAL A 11 -18.49 3.91 7.07
CA VAL A 11 -18.75 4.35 5.70
C VAL A 11 -19.08 5.83 5.66
N ASN A 12 -19.93 6.30 6.56
CA ASN A 12 -20.48 7.65 6.54
C ASN A 12 -19.59 8.73 7.19
N THR A 13 -18.63 8.33 8.04
CA THR A 13 -17.72 9.30 8.69
C THR A 13 -16.55 9.64 7.75
N LEU A 14 -16.70 10.66 6.91
CA LEU A 14 -15.66 11.08 5.94
C LEU A 14 -14.85 12.30 6.39
N ASP A 15 -15.40 13.11 7.29
CA ASP A 15 -14.93 14.44 7.70
C ASP A 15 -13.80 14.42 8.74
N LYS A 16 -13.49 13.27 9.32
CA LYS A 16 -12.50 13.13 10.40
C LYS A 16 -11.73 11.81 10.35
N PRO A 17 -10.55 11.75 10.99
CA PRO A 17 -9.77 10.53 11.12
C PRO A 17 -10.58 9.44 11.84
N LEU A 18 -10.46 8.21 11.35
CA LEU A 18 -11.16 7.05 11.89
C LEU A 18 -10.20 5.88 12.09
N ALA A 19 -10.09 5.38 13.31
CA ALA A 19 -9.41 4.13 13.62
C ALA A 19 -10.44 3.01 13.74
N VAL A 20 -10.26 1.95 12.94
CA VAL A 20 -11.17 0.82 12.90
C VAL A 20 -10.46 -0.45 13.37
N SER A 21 -10.88 -0.98 14.52
CA SER A 21 -10.45 -2.29 15.01
C SER A 21 -11.51 -3.34 14.65
N ALA A 22 -11.08 -4.40 13.98
CA ALA A 22 -12.01 -5.42 13.49
C ALA A 22 -11.32 -6.78 13.37
N GLY A 23 -11.97 -7.84 13.86
CA GLY A 23 -11.49 -9.22 13.80
C GLY A 23 -11.43 -9.80 12.38
N ALA A 24 -10.87 -10.98 12.22
CA ALA A 24 -10.90 -11.72 10.96
C ALA A 24 -12.38 -12.02 10.59
N GLY A 25 -12.69 -11.92 9.30
CA GLY A 25 -14.06 -12.19 8.81
C GLY A 25 -15.10 -11.10 9.09
N SER A 26 -14.77 -10.01 9.80
CA SER A 26 -15.71 -8.93 10.14
C SER A 26 -16.12 -8.03 8.96
N GLY A 27 -15.62 -8.29 7.76
CA GLY A 27 -15.95 -7.52 6.57
C GLY A 27 -15.14 -6.24 6.38
N LYS A 28 -13.90 -6.14 6.95
CA LYS A 28 -13.01 -4.97 6.80
C LYS A 28 -12.87 -4.47 5.36
N THR A 29 -12.52 -5.37 4.45
CA THR A 29 -12.34 -5.03 3.03
C THR A 29 -13.66 -4.59 2.39
N PHE A 30 -14.77 -5.21 2.74
CA PHE A 30 -16.10 -4.80 2.29
C PHE A 30 -16.43 -3.38 2.76
N THR A 31 -16.23 -3.09 4.05
CA THR A 31 -16.47 -1.76 4.63
C THR A 31 -15.59 -0.69 3.98
N LEU A 32 -14.30 -0.99 3.76
CA LEU A 32 -13.38 -0.08 3.06
C LEU A 32 -13.86 0.19 1.63
N THR A 33 -14.25 -0.84 0.88
CA THR A 33 -14.78 -0.68 -0.48
C THR A 33 -16.03 0.20 -0.48
N ARG A 34 -16.97 -0.05 0.43
CA ARG A 34 -18.21 0.75 0.55
C ARG A 34 -17.92 2.20 0.93
N ARG A 35 -16.92 2.44 1.80
CA ARG A 35 -16.49 3.79 2.17
C ARG A 35 -15.94 4.57 0.97
N ILE A 36 -15.08 3.95 0.16
CA ILE A 36 -14.52 4.58 -1.05
C ILE A 36 -15.63 4.91 -2.04
N VAL A 37 -16.53 3.98 -2.30
CA VAL A 37 -17.66 4.18 -3.20
C VAL A 37 -18.57 5.29 -2.68
N HIS A 38 -18.93 5.27 -1.40
CA HIS A 38 -19.75 6.30 -0.77
C HIS A 38 -19.13 7.69 -0.84
N ALA A 39 -17.81 7.80 -0.67
CA ALA A 39 -17.11 9.09 -0.78
C ALA A 39 -17.21 9.70 -2.18
N LEU A 40 -17.25 8.87 -3.24
CA LEU A 40 -17.46 9.31 -4.62
C LEU A 40 -18.95 9.57 -4.91
N GLU A 41 -19.86 8.70 -4.46
CA GLU A 41 -21.32 8.85 -4.65
C GLU A 41 -21.86 10.11 -3.96
N SER A 42 -21.32 10.45 -2.77
CA SER A 42 -21.73 11.64 -2.01
C SER A 42 -21.10 12.94 -2.51
N GLY A 43 -20.16 12.87 -3.49
CA GLY A 43 -19.42 14.03 -3.97
C GLY A 43 -18.36 14.56 -2.98
N TYR A 44 -18.06 13.81 -1.89
CA TYR A 44 -16.96 14.15 -0.98
C TYR A 44 -15.61 14.05 -1.70
N LEU A 45 -15.47 13.09 -2.59
CA LEU A 45 -14.37 12.99 -3.56
C LEU A 45 -14.92 13.16 -4.96
N THR A 46 -14.21 13.87 -5.80
CA THR A 46 -14.58 14.12 -7.21
C THR A 46 -13.98 13.09 -8.16
N ASP A 47 -12.85 12.49 -7.79
CA ASP A 47 -12.15 11.48 -8.59
C ASP A 47 -11.54 10.39 -7.71
N ILE A 48 -11.46 9.17 -8.25
CA ILE A 48 -10.84 8.02 -7.59
C ILE A 48 -9.34 8.22 -7.36
N ASP A 49 -8.69 9.08 -8.11
CA ASP A 49 -7.27 9.44 -7.93
C ASP A 49 -6.99 10.16 -6.60
N GLN A 50 -8.01 10.71 -5.95
CA GLN A 50 -7.90 11.29 -4.62
C GLN A 50 -7.85 10.24 -3.50
N VAL A 51 -8.05 8.95 -3.85
CA VAL A 51 -8.02 7.83 -2.90
C VAL A 51 -6.62 7.23 -2.83
N LEU A 52 -5.98 7.33 -1.66
CA LEU A 52 -4.77 6.58 -1.35
C LEU A 52 -5.11 5.41 -0.43
N ALA A 53 -5.00 4.18 -0.92
CA ALA A 53 -5.19 2.97 -0.12
C ALA A 53 -3.93 2.09 -0.15
N ILE A 54 -3.36 1.84 1.03
CA ILE A 54 -2.10 1.12 1.18
C ILE A 54 -2.35 -0.24 1.84
N THR A 55 -1.74 -1.27 1.29
CA THR A 55 -1.76 -2.64 1.82
C THR A 55 -0.35 -3.21 1.95
N PHE A 56 -0.22 -4.32 2.66
CA PHE A 56 1.06 -5.01 2.79
C PHE A 56 1.38 -5.92 1.59
N THR A 57 0.37 -6.43 0.89
CA THR A 57 0.57 -7.39 -0.21
C THR A 57 -0.06 -6.92 -1.50
N SER A 58 0.58 -7.22 -2.63
CA SER A 58 0.06 -6.92 -3.97
C SER A 58 -1.26 -7.63 -4.24
N LYS A 59 -1.44 -8.84 -3.68
CA LYS A 59 -2.70 -9.59 -3.78
C LYS A 59 -3.85 -8.82 -3.13
N ALA A 60 -3.66 -8.30 -1.91
CA ALA A 60 -4.68 -7.52 -1.22
C ALA A 60 -5.00 -6.21 -1.96
N ALA A 61 -3.99 -5.52 -2.50
CA ALA A 61 -4.20 -4.34 -3.33
C ALA A 61 -5.04 -4.64 -4.58
N GLY A 62 -4.71 -5.72 -5.30
CA GLY A 62 -5.49 -6.18 -6.46
C GLY A 62 -6.92 -6.55 -6.11
N GLU A 63 -7.14 -7.20 -4.98
CA GLU A 63 -8.47 -7.56 -4.49
C GLU A 63 -9.31 -6.31 -4.16
N ILE A 64 -8.72 -5.30 -3.50
CA ILE A 64 -9.40 -4.03 -3.22
C ILE A 64 -9.75 -3.31 -4.53
N LYS A 65 -8.81 -3.19 -5.48
CA LYS A 65 -9.06 -2.60 -6.80
C LYS A 65 -10.24 -3.25 -7.51
N SER A 66 -10.23 -4.59 -7.58
CA SER A 66 -11.29 -5.35 -8.25
C SER A 66 -12.66 -5.12 -7.59
N ARG A 67 -12.73 -5.12 -6.27
CA ARG A 67 -13.97 -4.88 -5.52
C ARG A 67 -14.48 -3.45 -5.68
N VAL A 68 -13.60 -2.45 -5.60
CA VAL A 68 -13.95 -1.04 -5.81
C VAL A 68 -14.46 -0.84 -7.24
N LYS A 69 -13.75 -1.34 -8.24
CA LYS A 69 -14.14 -1.28 -9.65
C LYS A 69 -15.52 -1.91 -9.91
N GLY A 70 -15.77 -3.08 -9.33
CA GLY A 70 -17.06 -3.76 -9.43
C GLY A 70 -18.20 -2.97 -8.76
N ALA A 71 -17.95 -2.42 -7.57
CA ALA A 71 -18.94 -1.66 -6.82
C ALA A 71 -19.27 -0.31 -7.50
N LEU A 72 -18.27 0.38 -8.05
CA LEU A 72 -18.46 1.62 -8.82
C LEU A 72 -19.30 1.38 -10.08
N ARG A 73 -19.03 0.28 -10.80
CA ARG A 73 -19.86 -0.10 -11.97
C ARG A 73 -21.31 -0.37 -11.58
N ALA A 74 -21.53 -1.10 -10.48
CA ALA A 74 -22.86 -1.39 -9.97
C ALA A 74 -23.62 -0.13 -9.51
N GLY A 75 -22.89 0.89 -9.03
CA GLY A 75 -23.42 2.20 -8.64
C GLY A 75 -23.59 3.19 -9.81
N GLY A 76 -23.30 2.79 -11.05
CA GLY A 76 -23.43 3.68 -12.22
C GLY A 76 -22.23 4.62 -12.45
N LEU A 77 -21.20 4.57 -11.59
CA LEU A 77 -19.97 5.40 -11.69
C LEU A 77 -18.95 4.74 -12.66
N THR A 78 -19.35 4.52 -13.91
CA THR A 78 -18.56 3.77 -14.89
C THR A 78 -17.24 4.45 -15.22
N GLU A 79 -17.20 5.77 -15.30
CA GLU A 79 -15.97 6.53 -15.56
C GLU A 79 -14.95 6.31 -14.44
N GLN A 80 -15.36 6.45 -13.19
CA GLN A 80 -14.51 6.21 -12.01
C GLN A 80 -14.04 4.75 -11.94
N ALA A 81 -14.89 3.82 -12.35
CA ALA A 81 -14.52 2.41 -12.42
C ALA A 81 -13.42 2.13 -13.46
N LEU A 82 -13.40 2.82 -14.57
CA LEU A 82 -12.32 2.71 -15.57
C LEU A 82 -10.99 3.27 -15.03
N LYS A 83 -11.03 4.38 -14.33
CA LYS A 83 -9.84 5.01 -13.70
C LYS A 83 -9.27 4.23 -12.51
N THR A 84 -10.03 3.26 -11.95
CA THR A 84 -9.62 2.51 -10.73
C THR A 84 -8.28 1.77 -10.90
N ASP A 85 -7.92 1.37 -12.11
CA ASP A 85 -6.65 0.68 -12.36
C ASP A 85 -5.45 1.61 -12.16
N GLU A 86 -5.62 2.92 -12.37
CA GLU A 86 -4.62 3.97 -12.19
C GLU A 86 -4.65 4.58 -10.79
N ALA A 87 -5.68 4.29 -9.98
CA ALA A 87 -5.84 4.81 -8.63
C ALA A 87 -4.68 4.39 -7.70
N TRP A 88 -4.43 5.18 -6.67
CA TRP A 88 -3.36 4.96 -5.69
C TRP A 88 -3.69 3.83 -4.68
N ILE A 89 -4.13 2.69 -5.21
CA ILE A 89 -4.41 1.47 -4.42
C ILE A 89 -3.26 0.50 -4.66
N SER A 90 -2.31 0.41 -3.72
CA SER A 90 -1.09 -0.37 -3.91
C SER A 90 -0.45 -0.79 -2.59
N THR A 91 0.69 -1.47 -2.66
CA THR A 91 1.58 -1.65 -1.49
C THR A 91 2.38 -0.38 -1.22
N ILE A 92 2.96 -0.26 -0.01
CA ILE A 92 3.89 0.83 0.32
C ILE A 92 5.01 0.94 -0.73
N HIS A 93 5.62 -0.18 -1.09
CA HIS A 93 6.68 -0.21 -2.10
C HIS A 93 6.19 0.25 -3.49
N GLY A 94 4.99 -0.16 -3.88
CA GLY A 94 4.36 0.27 -5.14
C GLY A 94 4.10 1.77 -5.17
N MET A 95 3.58 2.33 -4.07
CA MET A 95 3.38 3.77 -3.91
C MET A 95 4.70 4.54 -4.00
N CYS A 96 5.71 4.14 -3.21
CA CYS A 96 7.03 4.78 -3.24
C CYS A 96 7.66 4.73 -4.64
N SER A 97 7.57 3.59 -5.31
CA SER A 97 8.08 3.44 -6.69
C SER A 97 7.37 4.35 -7.68
N ARG A 98 6.05 4.54 -7.53
CA ARG A 98 5.27 5.46 -8.38
C ARG A 98 5.68 6.91 -8.14
N ILE A 99 5.85 7.33 -6.89
CA ILE A 99 6.32 8.69 -6.53
C ILE A 99 7.72 8.92 -7.09
N LEU A 100 8.66 7.99 -6.88
CA LEU A 100 10.03 8.11 -7.39
C LEU A 100 10.07 8.21 -8.92
N ARG A 101 9.23 7.47 -9.63
CA ARG A 101 9.16 7.58 -11.10
C ARG A 101 8.60 8.91 -11.57
N ALA A 102 7.58 9.44 -10.88
CA ALA A 102 7.00 10.73 -11.21
C ALA A 102 8.01 11.89 -11.09
N HIS A 103 8.93 11.80 -10.13
CA HIS A 103 9.97 12.80 -9.85
C HIS A 103 11.39 12.35 -10.24
N ALA A 104 11.50 11.33 -11.09
CA ALA A 104 12.79 10.69 -11.39
C ALA A 104 13.82 11.67 -11.96
N LEU A 105 13.42 12.54 -12.87
CA LEU A 105 14.31 13.53 -13.50
C LEU A 105 14.81 14.56 -12.48
N GLU A 106 13.94 15.03 -11.57
CA GLU A 106 14.29 15.98 -10.50
C GLU A 106 15.30 15.37 -9.52
N LEU A 107 15.18 14.06 -9.28
CA LEU A 107 16.03 13.30 -8.37
C LEU A 107 17.31 12.74 -9.04
N GLY A 108 17.48 12.92 -10.34
CA GLY A 108 18.60 12.35 -11.09
C GLY A 108 18.58 10.81 -11.13
N ILE A 109 17.40 10.20 -11.07
CA ILE A 109 17.20 8.75 -11.10
C ILE A 109 16.65 8.33 -12.46
N ASP A 110 17.10 7.19 -12.99
CA ASP A 110 16.51 6.61 -14.21
C ASP A 110 15.03 6.27 -13.97
N PRO A 111 14.06 6.84 -14.72
CA PRO A 111 12.63 6.49 -14.60
C PRO A 111 12.35 5.00 -14.82
N ALA A 112 13.21 4.30 -15.57
CA ALA A 112 13.10 2.87 -15.83
C ALA A 112 13.71 2.00 -14.72
N PHE A 113 14.08 2.57 -13.57
CA PHE A 113 14.66 1.81 -12.46
C PHE A 113 13.80 0.61 -12.07
N LYS A 114 14.45 -0.46 -11.64
CA LYS A 114 13.81 -1.66 -11.11
C LYS A 114 14.07 -1.75 -9.61
N VAL A 115 13.03 -2.15 -8.87
CA VAL A 115 13.19 -2.51 -7.45
C VAL A 115 14.07 -3.74 -7.37
N ALA A 116 15.17 -3.65 -6.62
CA ALA A 116 16.11 -4.74 -6.49
C ALA A 116 15.48 -5.95 -5.79
N ALA A 117 15.77 -7.14 -6.27
CA ALA A 117 15.37 -8.37 -5.59
C ALA A 117 16.10 -8.49 -4.24
N GLU A 118 15.47 -9.14 -3.26
CA GLU A 118 15.99 -9.28 -1.90
C GLU A 118 17.41 -9.86 -1.85
N ALA A 119 17.73 -10.82 -2.71
CA ALA A 119 19.06 -11.40 -2.82
C ALA A 119 20.13 -10.35 -3.21
N VAL A 120 19.81 -9.45 -4.16
CA VAL A 120 20.70 -8.37 -4.59
C VAL A 120 20.89 -7.33 -3.48
N VAL A 121 19.81 -7.00 -2.76
CA VAL A 121 19.86 -6.07 -1.62
C VAL A 121 20.77 -6.63 -0.53
N LYS A 122 20.65 -7.91 -0.21
CA LYS A 122 21.48 -8.58 0.79
C LYS A 122 22.97 -8.55 0.42
N THR A 123 23.29 -8.91 -0.82
CA THR A 123 24.69 -8.90 -1.29
C THR A 123 25.30 -7.49 -1.24
N ARG A 124 24.53 -6.46 -1.64
CA ARG A 124 24.98 -5.07 -1.57
C ARG A 124 25.14 -4.58 -0.15
N LEU A 125 24.23 -4.97 0.75
CA LEU A 125 24.30 -4.63 2.18
C LEU A 125 25.55 -5.26 2.82
N ASP A 126 25.80 -6.54 2.54
CA ASP A 126 26.98 -7.25 3.07
C ASP A 126 28.27 -6.57 2.57
N ALA A 127 28.38 -6.24 1.30
CA ALA A 127 29.51 -5.52 0.73
C ALA A 127 29.72 -4.12 1.35
N SER A 128 28.64 -3.35 1.52
CA SER A 128 28.72 -2.03 2.16
C SER A 128 29.10 -2.12 3.63
N LEU A 129 28.64 -3.15 4.33
CA LEU A 129 29.05 -3.40 5.71
C LEU A 129 30.54 -3.75 5.81
N GLU A 130 31.07 -4.57 4.92
CA GLU A 130 32.51 -4.88 4.85
C GLU A 130 33.34 -3.62 4.57
N GLU A 131 32.89 -2.78 3.64
CA GLU A 131 33.58 -1.52 3.31
C GLU A 131 33.62 -0.56 4.50
N VAL A 132 32.48 -0.32 5.16
CA VAL A 132 32.36 0.64 6.28
C VAL A 132 33.06 0.14 7.53
N LEU A 133 32.99 -1.16 7.81
CA LEU A 133 33.56 -1.76 9.02
C LEU A 133 35.06 -2.08 8.89
N GLY A 134 35.63 -1.90 7.68
CA GLY A 134 37.09 -1.97 7.44
C GLY A 134 37.74 -3.27 7.89
N GLY A 135 37.03 -4.41 7.81
CA GLY A 135 37.54 -5.71 8.16
C GLY A 135 37.75 -5.92 9.69
N ARG A 136 37.17 -5.10 10.56
CA ARG A 136 37.27 -5.28 12.01
C ARG A 136 36.52 -6.55 12.45
N GLU A 137 37.27 -7.56 12.90
CA GLU A 137 36.71 -8.84 13.37
C GLU A 137 35.62 -8.70 14.45
N GLU A 138 35.69 -7.67 15.29
CA GLU A 138 34.70 -7.40 16.33
C GLU A 138 33.32 -7.03 15.78
N ALA A 139 33.26 -6.32 14.65
CA ALA A 139 32.03 -5.96 13.99
C ALA A 139 31.35 -7.19 13.34
N PHE A 140 32.16 -8.14 12.84
CA PHE A 140 31.69 -9.41 12.31
C PHE A 140 31.04 -10.28 13.41
N ARG A 141 31.60 -10.31 14.61
CA ARG A 141 31.00 -11.00 15.79
C ARG A 141 29.63 -10.42 16.17
N TRP A 142 29.42 -9.12 15.98
CA TRP A 142 28.14 -8.47 16.28
C TRP A 142 27.08 -8.84 15.26
N SER A 143 27.40 -8.92 13.97
CA SER A 143 26.48 -9.31 12.89
C SER A 143 26.01 -10.76 13.02
N VAL A 144 26.91 -11.67 13.39
CA VAL A 144 26.60 -13.09 13.61
C VAL A 144 25.70 -13.29 14.85
N ARG A 145 25.88 -12.48 15.90
CA ARG A 145 25.05 -12.53 17.11
C ARG A 145 23.60 -12.06 16.83
N LYS A 146 23.39 -11.12 15.91
CA LYS A 146 22.07 -10.63 15.51
C LYS A 146 21.23 -11.67 14.74
N LYS A 147 21.87 -12.57 13.99
CA LYS A 147 21.18 -13.69 13.32
C LYS A 147 20.45 -14.64 14.29
N ARG A 148 20.84 -14.65 15.55
CA ARG A 148 20.23 -15.53 16.58
C ARG A 148 18.93 -14.98 17.17
N TRP A 149 18.58 -13.70 16.91
CA TRP A 149 17.39 -13.04 17.44
C TRP A 149 16.26 -12.86 16.41
N MET A 150 16.50 -13.22 15.13
CA MET A 150 15.49 -13.10 14.06
C MET A 150 14.80 -14.42 13.72
N CYS A 151 14.98 -15.46 14.52
CA CYS A 151 14.25 -16.72 14.44
C CYS A 151 13.42 -16.92 15.72
N CYS A 152 12.37 -16.13 15.88
CA CYS A 152 11.22 -16.43 16.73
C CYS A 152 9.95 -15.98 16.02
#